data_01ef908c2fe69635acbff5a2902cf2ec
#
_entry.id   01ef908c2fe69635acbff5a2902cf2ec
#
_cell.length_a   1.000
_cell.length_b   1.000
_cell.length_c   1.000
_cell.angle_alpha   90.00
_cell.angle_beta   90.00
_cell.angle_gamma   90.00
#
_symmetry.space_group_name_H-M   'P 1'
#
loop_
_entity.id
_entity.type
_entity.pdbx_description
1 polymer ?
#
loop_
_entity_poly.entity_id
_entity_poly.type
_entity_poly.pdbx_seq_one_letter_code
_entity_poly.pdbx_strand_id
1 'polypeptide(L)'
;MKSIKTILLATLLLLSPMLWAEVVTLRTGQTVKGEVLLQNEEVVIVRTKNGMRYQYPASEVVSIKAEDIAAKEDELAGKKRNVRAVNMRFQLHSGAVYVPQMGWGGQVAADWMVGSRMIQGKRLFVGGGIGYRAKIMPTTLADTTSSNTTYSFIPLQAMVSLPLLEHQHAPVIGISAGYGFAANKDTQGGICVGVDLGWNYIINEQSSLQLSLYADWQQARTNVKQVIEDKEYINHMGCNFISMGLKFAVLF
;
A
#
# COMPACT_ATOMS: atom_id res chain seq x y z
N MET A 1 -13.42 -0.01 -24.34
CA MET A 1 -14.16 0.65 -23.26
C MET A 1 -14.95 -0.27 -22.33
N LYS A 2 -15.31 -1.50 -22.69
CA LYS A 2 -16.00 -2.46 -21.79
C LYS A 2 -15.11 -3.01 -20.67
N SER A 3 -13.81 -3.17 -20.91
CA SER A 3 -12.84 -3.77 -19.96
C SER A 3 -12.57 -2.90 -18.70
N ILE A 4 -12.54 -1.58 -18.84
CA ILE A 4 -12.26 -0.66 -17.71
C ILE A 4 -13.40 -0.64 -16.70
N LYS A 5 -14.66 -0.75 -17.16
CA LYS A 5 -15.83 -0.81 -16.28
C LYS A 5 -15.87 -2.07 -15.43
N THR A 6 -15.38 -3.19 -15.98
CA THR A 6 -15.34 -4.48 -15.27
C THR A 6 -14.26 -4.48 -14.20
N ILE A 7 -13.11 -3.84 -14.46
CA ILE A 7 -12.01 -3.70 -13.47
C ILE A 7 -12.44 -2.75 -12.33
N LEU A 8 -13.12 -1.66 -12.66
CA LEU A 8 -13.63 -0.72 -11.64
C LEU A 8 -14.71 -1.35 -10.75
N LEU A 9 -15.58 -2.19 -11.33
CA LEU A 9 -16.61 -2.93 -10.60
C LEU A 9 -16.00 -4.01 -9.69
N ALA A 10 -14.94 -4.69 -10.14
CA ALA A 10 -14.23 -5.69 -9.34
C ALA A 10 -13.48 -5.04 -8.15
N THR A 11 -12.91 -3.85 -8.33
CA THR A 11 -12.27 -3.09 -7.23
C THR A 11 -13.30 -2.58 -6.22
N LEU A 12 -14.51 -2.23 -6.66
CA LEU A 12 -15.59 -1.79 -5.77
C LEU A 12 -16.16 -2.94 -4.94
N LEU A 13 -16.15 -4.17 -5.47
CA LEU A 13 -16.59 -5.40 -4.77
C LEU A 13 -15.59 -5.88 -3.71
N LEU A 14 -14.32 -5.47 -3.79
CA LEU A 14 -13.31 -5.74 -2.76
C LEU A 14 -13.40 -4.79 -1.55
N LEU A 15 -14.20 -3.74 -1.63
CA LEU A 15 -14.66 -2.94 -0.50
C LEU A 15 -15.80 -3.68 0.22
N SER A 16 -15.51 -4.87 0.74
CA SER A 16 -16.44 -5.62 1.57
C SER A 16 -16.95 -4.72 2.69
N PRO A 17 -18.26 -4.68 2.94
CA PRO A 17 -18.81 -3.89 4.02
C PRO A 17 -18.11 -4.30 5.31
N MET A 18 -17.54 -3.33 6.02
CA MET A 18 -17.06 -3.51 7.39
C MET A 18 -18.20 -4.15 8.17
N LEU A 19 -17.99 -5.38 8.63
CA LEU A 19 -18.91 -6.05 9.55
C LEU A 19 -18.99 -5.20 10.81
N TRP A 20 -20.08 -4.48 10.96
CA TRP A 20 -20.42 -3.77 12.17
C TRP A 20 -20.75 -4.83 13.20
N ALA A 21 -19.90 -5.02 14.19
CA ALA A 21 -20.24 -5.82 15.36
C ALA A 21 -21.09 -4.96 16.29
N GLU A 22 -22.26 -5.42 16.65
CA GLU A 22 -23.11 -4.77 17.62
C GLU A 22 -22.93 -5.45 18.98
N VAL A 23 -23.05 -4.68 20.05
CA VAL A 23 -23.04 -5.19 21.42
C VAL A 23 -24.46 -5.16 21.95
N VAL A 24 -25.03 -6.34 22.12
CA VAL A 24 -26.34 -6.54 22.73
C VAL A 24 -26.15 -6.73 24.21
N THR A 25 -26.71 -5.84 25.02
CA THR A 25 -26.69 -5.92 26.50
C THR A 25 -28.00 -6.50 26.98
N LEU A 26 -27.92 -7.61 27.71
CA LEU A 26 -29.07 -8.26 28.32
C LEU A 26 -29.36 -7.68 29.71
N ARG A 27 -30.59 -7.86 30.17
CA ARG A 27 -31.04 -7.42 31.51
C ARG A 27 -30.28 -8.09 32.67
N THR A 28 -29.69 -9.26 32.39
CA THR A 28 -28.79 -9.96 33.33
C THR A 28 -27.42 -9.30 33.48
N GLY A 29 -27.11 -8.26 32.68
CA GLY A 29 -25.80 -7.63 32.60
C GLY A 29 -24.83 -8.35 31.62
N GLN A 30 -25.24 -9.47 31.07
CA GLN A 30 -24.44 -10.14 30.03
C GLN A 30 -24.42 -9.34 28.73
N THR A 31 -23.27 -9.31 28.07
CA THR A 31 -23.13 -8.69 26.76
C THR A 31 -22.77 -9.73 25.71
N VAL A 32 -23.47 -9.69 24.58
CA VAL A 32 -23.22 -10.55 23.42
C VAL A 32 -22.78 -9.69 22.26
N LYS A 33 -21.61 -10.03 21.70
CA LYS A 33 -21.06 -9.33 20.53
C LYS A 33 -21.38 -10.12 19.26
N GLY A 34 -21.97 -9.46 18.29
CA GLY A 34 -22.32 -10.08 17.03
C GLY A 34 -23.08 -9.12 16.11
N GLU A 35 -23.50 -9.66 14.99
CA GLU A 35 -24.35 -8.98 14.03
C GLU A 35 -25.82 -9.23 14.39
N VAL A 36 -26.61 -8.20 14.56
CA VAL A 36 -28.06 -8.32 14.78
C VAL A 36 -28.72 -8.62 13.44
N LEU A 37 -29.21 -9.85 13.30
CA LEU A 37 -29.86 -10.32 12.06
C LEU A 37 -31.34 -9.94 11.99
N LEU A 38 -31.99 -9.88 13.15
CA LEU A 38 -33.42 -9.55 13.28
C LEU A 38 -33.64 -8.87 14.61
N GLN A 39 -34.39 -7.79 14.60
CA GLN A 39 -34.92 -7.11 15.79
C GLN A 39 -36.37 -6.76 15.55
N ASN A 40 -37.25 -7.31 16.36
CA ASN A 40 -38.65 -6.95 16.39
C ASN A 40 -39.15 -6.84 17.84
N GLU A 41 -40.44 -6.62 18.05
CA GLU A 41 -41.04 -6.45 19.39
C GLU A 41 -40.98 -7.71 20.26
N GLU A 42 -40.82 -8.89 19.65
CA GLU A 42 -40.85 -10.17 20.34
C GLU A 42 -39.42 -10.73 20.56
N VAL A 43 -38.53 -10.55 19.56
CA VAL A 43 -37.28 -11.30 19.53
C VAL A 43 -36.12 -10.50 18.90
N VAL A 44 -34.92 -10.71 19.43
CA VAL A 44 -33.65 -10.25 18.86
C VAL A 44 -32.79 -11.46 18.52
N ILE A 45 -32.34 -11.58 17.27
CA ILE A 45 -31.47 -12.67 16.80
C ILE A 45 -30.07 -12.07 16.52
N VAL A 46 -29.07 -12.61 17.20
CA VAL A 46 -27.68 -12.17 17.10
C VAL A 46 -26.82 -13.31 16.55
N ARG A 47 -26.04 -13.03 15.52
CA ARG A 47 -25.03 -13.94 14.98
C ARG A 47 -23.66 -13.55 15.51
N THR A 48 -23.05 -14.41 16.31
CA THR A 48 -21.70 -14.19 16.84
C THR A 48 -20.62 -14.45 15.77
N LYS A 49 -19.41 -13.96 16.04
CA LYS A 49 -18.24 -14.13 15.16
C LYS A 49 -17.94 -15.60 14.82
N ASN A 50 -18.32 -16.54 15.70
CA ASN A 50 -18.17 -17.99 15.48
C ASN A 50 -19.29 -18.59 14.63
N GLY A 51 -20.18 -17.75 14.07
CA GLY A 51 -21.30 -18.19 13.23
C GLY A 51 -22.51 -18.72 14.01
N MET A 52 -22.43 -18.83 15.35
CA MET A 52 -23.56 -19.25 16.18
C MET A 52 -24.63 -18.17 16.22
N ARG A 53 -25.90 -18.59 16.18
CA ARG A 53 -27.07 -17.72 16.29
C ARG A 53 -27.69 -17.88 17.65
N TYR A 54 -27.89 -16.78 18.33
CA TYR A 54 -28.57 -16.70 19.61
C TYR A 54 -29.86 -15.91 19.42
N GLN A 55 -30.93 -16.38 20.05
CA GLN A 55 -32.22 -15.73 20.04
C GLN A 55 -32.56 -15.32 21.46
N TYR A 56 -32.87 -14.03 21.65
CA TYR A 56 -33.26 -13.47 22.93
C TYR A 56 -34.64 -12.85 22.82
N PRO A 57 -35.50 -13.01 23.85
CA PRO A 57 -36.74 -12.23 23.93
C PRO A 57 -36.40 -10.74 23.94
N ALA A 58 -37.15 -9.93 23.20
CA ALA A 58 -36.90 -8.48 23.16
C ALA A 58 -36.99 -7.84 24.55
N SER A 59 -37.80 -8.39 25.45
CA SER A 59 -37.92 -7.94 26.83
C SER A 59 -36.67 -8.15 27.70
N GLU A 60 -35.78 -9.04 27.31
CA GLU A 60 -34.50 -9.28 27.99
C GLU A 60 -33.36 -8.42 27.45
N VAL A 61 -33.55 -7.73 26.33
CA VAL A 61 -32.56 -6.87 25.73
C VAL A 61 -32.71 -5.45 26.25
N VAL A 62 -31.69 -4.95 26.95
CA VAL A 62 -31.67 -3.59 27.52
C VAL A 62 -31.21 -2.58 26.48
N SER A 63 -30.19 -2.91 25.71
CA SER A 63 -29.67 -2.02 24.66
C SER A 63 -28.95 -2.79 23.58
N ILE A 64 -29.05 -2.29 22.35
CA ILE A 64 -28.25 -2.69 21.21
C ILE A 64 -27.46 -1.45 20.82
N LYS A 65 -26.15 -1.53 20.92
CA LYS A 65 -25.23 -0.43 20.51
C LYS A 65 -24.32 -0.98 19.45
N ALA A 66 -24.12 -0.23 18.38
CA ALA A 66 -22.99 -0.48 17.49
C ALA A 66 -21.75 -0.51 18.40
N GLU A 67 -20.89 -1.51 18.24
CA GLU A 67 -19.65 -1.58 19.00
C GLU A 67 -18.90 -0.28 18.74
N ASP A 68 -18.86 0.56 19.74
CA ASP A 68 -18.18 1.84 19.65
C ASP A 68 -16.68 1.54 19.73
N ILE A 69 -16.12 1.18 18.56
CA ILE A 69 -14.69 0.93 18.40
C ILE A 69 -13.92 2.19 18.80
N ALA A 70 -14.57 3.37 18.68
CA ALA A 70 -14.05 4.64 19.14
C ALA A 70 -13.89 4.70 20.68
N ALA A 71 -14.83 4.15 21.46
CA ALA A 71 -14.73 4.18 22.93
C ALA A 71 -13.57 3.31 23.47
N LYS A 72 -13.25 2.22 22.77
CA LYS A 72 -12.09 1.38 23.10
C LYS A 72 -10.77 2.03 22.63
N GLU A 73 -10.84 2.85 21.59
CA GLU A 73 -9.72 3.65 21.11
C GLU A 73 -9.44 4.82 22.05
N ASP A 74 -10.45 5.43 22.68
CA ASP A 74 -10.27 6.48 23.69
C ASP A 74 -9.65 5.94 24.99
N GLU A 75 -9.97 4.73 25.41
CA GLU A 75 -9.30 4.08 26.55
C GLU A 75 -7.82 3.75 26.22
N LEU A 76 -7.52 3.37 24.97
CA LEU A 76 -6.15 3.21 24.48
C LEU A 76 -5.47 4.56 24.21
N ALA A 77 -6.21 5.60 23.82
CA ALA A 77 -5.71 6.96 23.59
C ALA A 77 -5.37 7.69 24.91
N GLY A 78 -6.04 7.35 26.02
CA GLY A 78 -5.73 7.86 27.35
C GLY A 78 -4.38 7.38 27.92
N LYS A 79 -3.84 6.26 27.44
CA LYS A 79 -2.44 5.91 27.64
C LYS A 79 -1.59 6.80 26.74
N LYS A 80 -0.83 7.74 27.31
CA LYS A 80 0.19 8.52 26.60
C LYS A 80 1.05 7.55 25.76
N ARG A 81 0.73 7.47 24.47
CA ARG A 81 1.52 6.66 23.53
C ARG A 81 2.90 7.29 23.47
N ASN A 82 3.90 6.58 23.94
CA ASN A 82 5.30 6.90 23.64
C ASN A 82 5.54 6.63 22.15
N VAL A 83 5.01 7.50 21.29
CA VAL A 83 5.28 7.47 19.86
C VAL A 83 6.75 7.76 19.70
N ARG A 84 7.51 6.81 19.19
CA ARG A 84 8.92 7.07 18.86
C ARG A 84 8.96 8.26 17.91
N ALA A 85 9.81 9.22 18.21
CA ALA A 85 10.01 10.40 17.35
C ALA A 85 10.54 9.99 15.96
N VAL A 86 11.21 8.84 15.87
CA VAL A 86 11.80 8.29 14.65
C VAL A 86 11.27 6.89 14.42
N ASN A 87 10.76 6.65 13.23
CA ASN A 87 10.28 5.35 12.76
C ASN A 87 11.08 4.94 11.53
N MET A 88 11.31 3.63 11.41
CA MET A 88 11.94 3.03 10.24
C MET A 88 10.89 2.32 9.40
N ARG A 89 11.05 2.40 8.08
CA ARG A 89 10.18 1.73 7.13
C ARG A 89 11.03 0.99 6.10
N PHE A 90 10.81 -0.29 6.00
CA PHE A 90 11.37 -1.15 4.96
C PHE A 90 10.28 -1.53 3.96
N GLN A 91 10.57 -1.46 2.66
CA GLN A 91 9.61 -1.76 1.60
C GLN A 91 10.24 -2.65 0.54
N LEU A 92 9.48 -3.62 0.07
CA LEU A 92 9.78 -4.45 -1.08
C LEU A 92 8.74 -4.21 -2.16
N HIS A 93 9.18 -4.03 -3.40
CA HIS A 93 8.29 -3.82 -4.54
C HIS A 93 8.60 -4.85 -5.63
N SER A 94 7.56 -5.34 -6.29
CA SER A 94 7.71 -6.20 -7.46
C SER A 94 6.57 -5.91 -8.43
N GLY A 95 6.86 -5.89 -9.71
CA GLY A 95 5.83 -5.60 -10.69
C GLY A 95 6.33 -5.55 -12.12
N ALA A 96 5.43 -5.13 -13.01
CA ALA A 96 5.74 -4.87 -14.41
C ALA A 96 6.27 -3.44 -14.58
N VAL A 97 7.13 -3.27 -15.56
CA VAL A 97 7.63 -1.98 -16.02
C VAL A 97 7.39 -1.83 -17.50
N TYR A 98 6.98 -0.66 -17.93
CA TYR A 98 6.76 -0.30 -19.32
C TYR A 98 7.62 0.89 -19.70
N VAL A 99 8.29 0.77 -20.83
CA VAL A 99 9.05 1.85 -21.48
C VAL A 99 8.55 1.97 -22.91
N PRO A 100 8.07 3.14 -23.37
CA PRO A 100 7.48 3.29 -24.71
C PRO A 100 8.35 2.77 -25.84
N GLN A 101 9.67 2.90 -25.73
CA GLN A 101 10.65 2.50 -26.75
C GLN A 101 11.11 1.03 -26.64
N MET A 102 10.90 0.38 -25.48
CA MET A 102 11.43 -0.97 -25.19
C MET A 102 10.34 -2.00 -24.90
N GLY A 103 9.09 -1.55 -24.65
CA GLY A 103 7.98 -2.44 -24.32
C GLY A 103 7.88 -2.77 -22.82
N TRP A 104 7.43 -3.98 -22.52
CA TRP A 104 7.18 -4.46 -21.16
C TRP A 104 8.37 -5.23 -20.60
N GLY A 105 8.66 -5.02 -19.33
CA GLY A 105 9.66 -5.73 -18.56
C GLY A 105 9.21 -5.99 -17.15
N GLY A 106 10.15 -6.34 -16.27
CA GLY A 106 9.93 -6.59 -14.85
C GLY A 106 10.69 -5.62 -13.96
N GLN A 107 10.19 -5.40 -12.74
CA GLN A 107 10.86 -4.60 -11.72
C GLN A 107 10.88 -5.34 -10.39
N VAL A 108 12.02 -5.26 -9.69
CA VAL A 108 12.15 -5.55 -8.27
C VAL A 108 12.85 -4.39 -7.59
N ALA A 109 12.41 -4.06 -6.37
CA ALA A 109 12.98 -2.95 -5.63
C ALA A 109 12.90 -3.19 -4.13
N ALA A 110 13.84 -2.59 -3.40
CA ALA A 110 13.86 -2.53 -1.95
C ALA A 110 14.22 -1.12 -1.53
N ASP A 111 13.42 -0.53 -0.64
CA ASP A 111 13.67 0.81 -0.10
C ASP A 111 13.75 0.75 1.43
N TRP A 112 14.65 1.55 1.99
CA TRP A 112 14.76 1.80 3.42
C TRP A 112 14.53 3.28 3.68
N MET A 113 13.59 3.58 4.56
CA MET A 113 13.21 4.94 4.89
C MET A 113 13.25 5.17 6.39
N VAL A 114 13.61 6.39 6.76
CA VAL A 114 13.55 6.91 8.12
C VAL A 114 12.62 8.11 8.12
N GLY A 115 11.74 8.18 9.10
CA GLY A 115 10.75 9.24 9.16
C GLY A 115 10.14 9.39 10.53
N SER A 116 9.11 10.19 10.61
CA SER A 116 8.32 10.40 11.80
C SER A 116 6.86 10.10 11.53
N ARG A 117 6.22 9.51 12.49
CA ARG A 117 4.76 9.47 12.54
C ARG A 117 4.32 10.78 13.20
N MET A 118 4.16 11.80 12.39
CA MET A 118 3.73 13.09 12.90
C MET A 118 2.21 13.19 12.92
N ILE A 119 1.73 13.82 13.92
CA ILE A 119 0.84 14.95 14.11
C ILE A 119 -0.50 14.55 14.69
N GLN A 120 -0.73 15.05 15.93
CA GLN A 120 -2.03 15.31 16.55
C GLN A 120 -3.11 14.25 16.25
N GLY A 121 -2.89 12.99 16.70
CA GLY A 121 -3.88 11.92 16.56
C GLY A 121 -3.86 11.18 15.21
N LYS A 122 -3.24 11.69 14.16
CA LYS A 122 -3.18 11.02 12.85
C LYS A 122 -1.86 10.27 12.66
N ARG A 123 -1.97 9.03 12.18
CA ARG A 123 -0.81 8.14 11.93
C ARG A 123 -0.13 8.43 10.59
N LEU A 124 0.04 9.69 10.26
CA LEU A 124 0.73 10.14 9.05
C LEU A 124 2.23 9.82 9.16
N PHE A 125 2.77 9.03 8.24
CA PHE A 125 4.22 8.84 8.11
C PHE A 125 4.77 9.85 7.11
N VAL A 126 5.78 10.61 7.54
CA VAL A 126 6.57 11.48 6.68
C VAL A 126 8.02 11.11 6.86
N GLY A 127 8.70 10.73 5.80
CA GLY A 127 10.07 10.27 5.87
C GLY A 127 10.82 10.42 4.57
N GLY A 128 12.10 10.11 4.63
CA GLY A 128 12.99 10.04 3.48
C GLY A 128 13.89 8.82 3.58
N GLY A 129 14.43 8.40 2.46
CA GLY A 129 15.29 7.21 2.45
C GLY A 129 15.91 6.93 1.11
N ILE A 130 16.63 5.83 1.10
CA ILE A 130 17.33 5.31 -0.07
C ILE A 130 16.79 3.92 -0.41
N GLY A 131 17.01 3.50 -1.64
CA GLY A 131 16.63 2.16 -2.06
C GLY A 131 17.52 1.63 -3.17
N TYR A 132 17.12 0.48 -3.67
CA TYR A 132 17.67 -0.13 -4.87
C TYR A 132 16.52 -0.61 -5.75
N ARG A 133 16.56 -0.27 -7.03
CA ARG A 133 15.58 -0.67 -8.04
C ARG A 133 16.28 -1.29 -9.23
N ALA A 134 15.93 -2.52 -9.57
CA ALA A 134 16.35 -3.21 -10.77
C ALA A 134 15.16 -3.32 -11.73
N LYS A 135 15.30 -2.76 -12.91
CA LYS A 135 14.32 -2.81 -14.00
C LYS A 135 14.90 -3.65 -15.13
N ILE A 136 14.29 -4.80 -15.39
CA ILE A 136 14.72 -5.79 -16.37
C ILE A 136 13.88 -5.59 -17.62
N MET A 137 14.51 -5.15 -18.71
CA MET A 137 13.85 -4.86 -19.97
C MET A 137 14.32 -5.82 -21.06
N PRO A 138 13.41 -6.31 -21.92
CA PRO A 138 13.83 -7.05 -23.11
C PRO A 138 14.58 -6.12 -24.06
N THR A 139 15.70 -6.58 -24.54
CA THR A 139 16.47 -5.88 -25.59
C THR A 139 16.23 -6.63 -26.88
N THR A 140 15.45 -6.07 -27.78
CA THR A 140 15.35 -6.53 -29.14
C THR A 140 16.58 -6.03 -29.93
N LEU A 141 17.63 -6.82 -29.94
CA LEU A 141 18.65 -6.66 -30.98
C LEU A 141 18.06 -7.17 -32.29
N ALA A 142 18.33 -6.47 -33.39
CA ALA A 142 17.81 -6.77 -34.74
C ALA A 142 18.16 -8.16 -35.27
N ASP A 143 18.91 -8.97 -34.55
CA ASP A 143 19.32 -10.29 -34.90
C ASP A 143 19.03 -11.28 -33.76
N THR A 144 17.91 -11.97 -33.86
CA THR A 144 17.44 -13.25 -33.29
C THR A 144 17.82 -13.67 -31.88
N THR A 145 18.57 -12.95 -31.09
CA THR A 145 18.85 -13.24 -29.67
C THR A 145 18.22 -12.21 -28.77
N SER A 146 17.11 -12.59 -28.13
CA SER A 146 16.52 -11.79 -27.05
C SER A 146 17.46 -11.79 -25.85
N SER A 147 18.12 -10.69 -25.58
CA SER A 147 18.85 -10.47 -24.33
C SER A 147 18.06 -9.53 -23.42
N ASN A 148 18.20 -9.71 -22.12
CA ASN A 148 17.59 -8.81 -21.13
C ASN A 148 18.65 -7.81 -20.66
N THR A 149 18.30 -6.52 -20.66
CA THR A 149 19.13 -5.47 -20.07
C THR A 149 18.55 -5.05 -18.72
N THR A 150 19.40 -5.01 -17.70
CA THR A 150 19.01 -4.55 -16.37
C THR A 150 19.45 -3.11 -16.14
N TYR A 151 18.49 -2.25 -15.88
CA TYR A 151 18.69 -0.87 -15.45
C TYR A 151 18.60 -0.79 -13.94
N SER A 152 19.68 -0.43 -13.28
CA SER A 152 19.78 -0.37 -11.83
C SER A 152 19.81 1.08 -11.36
N PHE A 153 19.00 1.41 -10.35
CA PHE A 153 18.89 2.75 -9.78
C PHE A 153 18.97 2.71 -8.26
N ILE A 154 19.57 3.73 -7.70
CA ILE A 154 19.60 4.01 -6.27
C ILE A 154 18.75 5.27 -6.03
N PRO A 155 17.46 5.15 -5.70
CA PRO A 155 16.62 6.28 -5.43
C PRO A 155 16.94 6.89 -4.06
N LEU A 156 17.07 8.21 -4.03
CA LEU A 156 16.95 9.04 -2.83
C LEU A 156 15.59 9.71 -2.89
N GLN A 157 14.70 9.40 -1.96
CA GLN A 157 13.31 9.82 -2.05
C GLN A 157 12.72 10.24 -0.71
N ALA A 158 11.76 11.15 -0.76
CA ALA A 158 10.86 11.49 0.33
C ALA A 158 9.52 10.78 0.12
N MET A 159 8.83 10.46 1.20
CA MET A 159 7.53 9.78 1.17
C MET A 159 6.60 10.35 2.23
N VAL A 160 5.34 10.46 1.86
CA VAL A 160 4.22 10.69 2.76
C VAL A 160 3.26 9.52 2.62
N SER A 161 2.85 8.93 3.75
CA SER A 161 1.89 7.82 3.76
C SER A 161 0.80 8.11 4.80
N LEU A 162 -0.43 8.20 4.34
CA LEU A 162 -1.60 8.59 5.10
C LEU A 162 -2.59 7.43 5.22
N PRO A 163 -2.79 6.86 6.41
CA PRO A 163 -3.95 6.01 6.68
C PRO A 163 -5.22 6.86 6.62
N LEU A 164 -6.22 6.38 5.90
CA LEU A 164 -7.48 7.10 5.71
C LEU A 164 -8.44 6.94 6.89
N LEU A 165 -8.24 5.90 7.70
CA LEU A 165 -9.04 5.58 8.89
C LEU A 165 -8.11 5.32 10.08
N GLU A 166 -8.61 5.57 11.29
CA GLU A 166 -7.87 5.38 12.56
C GLU A 166 -8.11 3.99 13.19
N HIS A 167 -8.36 2.98 12.37
CA HIS A 167 -8.61 1.61 12.83
C HIS A 167 -7.35 0.73 12.75
N GLN A 168 -7.41 -0.43 13.42
CA GLN A 168 -6.35 -1.43 13.35
C GLN A 168 -6.07 -1.88 11.91
N HIS A 169 -7.11 -1.89 11.08
CA HIS A 169 -7.06 -2.14 9.64
C HIS A 169 -7.51 -0.88 8.91
N ALA A 170 -6.63 -0.22 8.22
CA ALA A 170 -6.95 1.03 7.54
C ALA A 170 -6.47 1.03 6.10
N PRO A 171 -7.30 1.50 5.16
CA PRO A 171 -6.80 1.83 3.83
C PRO A 171 -5.76 2.95 3.95
N VAL A 172 -4.74 2.88 3.12
CA VAL A 172 -3.62 3.82 3.15
C VAL A 172 -3.31 4.29 1.73
N ILE A 173 -3.04 5.58 1.63
CA ILE A 173 -2.52 6.19 0.41
C ILE A 173 -1.10 6.69 0.68
N GLY A 174 -0.18 6.45 -0.26
CA GLY A 174 1.19 6.90 -0.19
C GLY A 174 1.59 7.68 -1.45
N ILE A 175 2.44 8.68 -1.26
CA ILE A 175 3.07 9.44 -2.34
C ILE A 175 4.55 9.52 -2.03
N SER A 176 5.38 9.27 -3.04
CA SER A 176 6.83 9.41 -2.95
C SER A 176 7.37 10.21 -4.12
N ALA A 177 8.42 10.98 -3.87
CA ALA A 177 9.12 11.73 -4.89
C ALA A 177 10.62 11.81 -4.55
N GLY A 178 11.46 11.81 -5.58
CA GLY A 178 12.90 11.86 -5.37
C GLY A 178 13.68 11.83 -6.67
N TYR A 179 14.94 11.43 -6.54
CA TYR A 179 15.86 11.27 -7.65
C TYR A 179 16.52 9.90 -7.60
N GLY A 180 16.43 9.15 -8.69
CA GLY A 180 17.09 7.85 -8.85
C GLY A 180 18.45 8.02 -9.52
N PHE A 181 19.53 7.78 -8.80
CA PHE A 181 20.88 7.71 -9.35
C PHE A 181 21.08 6.40 -10.08
N ALA A 182 21.53 6.43 -11.32
CA ALA A 182 21.82 5.21 -12.05
C ALA A 182 23.10 4.54 -11.52
N ALA A 183 23.04 3.22 -11.33
CA ALA A 183 24.21 2.42 -10.95
C ALA A 183 24.96 1.87 -12.17
N ASN A 184 24.36 1.95 -13.37
CA ASN A 184 24.95 1.52 -14.63
C ASN A 184 25.77 2.67 -15.25
N LYS A 185 26.93 2.37 -15.84
CA LYS A 185 27.84 3.37 -16.45
C LYS A 185 27.23 4.14 -17.62
N ASP A 186 26.37 3.44 -18.40
CA ASP A 186 25.79 4.00 -19.63
C ASP A 186 24.40 4.63 -19.41
N THR A 187 23.98 4.76 -18.15
CA THR A 187 22.68 5.31 -17.79
C THR A 187 22.86 6.49 -16.84
N GLN A 188 22.15 7.56 -17.09
CA GLN A 188 22.01 8.67 -16.16
C GLN A 188 20.68 8.58 -15.44
N GLY A 189 20.69 8.86 -14.15
CA GLY A 189 19.50 8.89 -13.33
C GLY A 189 18.58 10.07 -13.66
N GLY A 190 17.45 10.12 -12.96
CA GLY A 190 16.47 11.19 -13.12
C GLY A 190 15.44 11.20 -12.01
N ILE A 191 14.46 12.08 -12.16
CA ILE A 191 13.37 12.25 -11.22
C ILE A 191 12.56 10.94 -11.14
N CYS A 192 12.14 10.59 -9.93
CA CYS A 192 11.20 9.49 -9.69
C CYS A 192 10.02 9.99 -8.83
N VAL A 193 8.82 9.56 -9.20
CA VAL A 193 7.57 9.85 -8.48
C VAL A 193 6.78 8.57 -8.39
N GLY A 194 6.19 8.30 -7.23
CA GLY A 194 5.38 7.12 -7.03
C GLY A 194 4.14 7.40 -6.19
N VAL A 195 3.12 6.62 -6.44
CA VAL A 195 1.89 6.58 -5.64
C VAL A 195 1.60 5.15 -5.26
N ASP A 196 1.04 4.95 -4.08
CA ASP A 196 0.56 3.65 -3.66
C ASP A 196 -0.78 3.76 -2.94
N LEU A 197 -1.60 2.74 -3.15
CA LEU A 197 -2.89 2.56 -2.50
C LEU A 197 -2.96 1.14 -1.96
N GLY A 198 -3.24 1.00 -0.69
CA GLY A 198 -3.19 -0.30 -0.06
C GLY A 198 -3.90 -0.37 1.26
N TRP A 199 -3.53 -1.37 2.02
CA TRP A 199 -4.10 -1.68 3.32
C TRP A 199 -3.00 -1.78 4.36
N ASN A 200 -3.16 -1.07 5.47
CA ASN A 200 -2.25 -1.09 6.60
C ASN A 200 -2.85 -1.92 7.73
N TYR A 201 -2.08 -2.86 8.25
CA TYR A 201 -2.41 -3.69 9.40
C TYR A 201 -1.49 -3.34 10.57
N ILE A 202 -2.06 -2.86 11.65
CA ILE A 202 -1.31 -2.47 12.86
C ILE A 202 -1.16 -3.69 13.74
N ILE A 203 0.08 -4.12 13.95
CA ILE A 203 0.42 -5.26 14.81
C ILE A 203 0.44 -4.80 16.27
N ASN A 204 1.10 -3.68 16.53
CA ASN A 204 1.21 -3.05 17.85
C ASN A 204 1.39 -1.53 17.70
N GLU A 205 1.59 -0.83 18.80
CA GLU A 205 1.74 0.64 18.81
C GLU A 205 2.92 1.15 17.97
N GLN A 206 3.93 0.32 17.76
CA GLN A 206 5.18 0.70 17.07
C GLN A 206 5.30 0.09 15.69
N SER A 207 4.61 -1.03 15.41
CA SER A 207 4.83 -1.82 14.19
C SER A 207 3.55 -1.99 13.39
N SER A 208 3.65 -1.88 12.09
CA SER A 208 2.56 -2.17 11.15
C SER A 208 3.08 -2.79 9.87
N LEU A 209 2.22 -3.60 9.24
CA LEU A 209 2.42 -4.16 7.92
C LEU A 209 1.54 -3.43 6.92
N GLN A 210 2.03 -3.21 5.73
CA GLN A 210 1.26 -2.62 4.64
C GLN A 210 1.42 -3.46 3.38
N LEU A 211 0.29 -3.74 2.73
CA LEU A 211 0.25 -4.31 1.39
C LEU A 211 -0.45 -3.30 0.48
N SER A 212 0.18 -2.95 -0.64
CA SER A 212 -0.32 -1.91 -1.55
C SER A 212 -0.13 -2.31 -3.00
N LEU A 213 -1.02 -1.79 -3.85
CA LEU A 213 -0.73 -1.59 -5.25
C LEU A 213 0.06 -0.30 -5.39
N TYR A 214 1.07 -0.29 -6.23
CA TYR A 214 1.84 0.91 -6.51
C TYR A 214 1.91 1.18 -8.01
N ALA A 215 2.08 2.46 -8.34
CA ALA A 215 2.52 2.92 -9.64
C ALA A 215 3.65 3.93 -9.44
N ASP A 216 4.74 3.77 -10.18
CA ASP A 216 5.86 4.72 -10.17
C ASP A 216 6.25 5.13 -11.59
N TRP A 217 6.70 6.36 -11.71
CA TRP A 217 7.32 6.90 -12.91
C TRP A 217 8.74 7.32 -12.59
N GLN A 218 9.68 6.94 -13.43
CA GLN A 218 11.09 7.30 -13.30
C GLN A 218 11.67 7.70 -14.64
N GLN A 219 12.22 8.90 -14.69
CA GLN A 219 12.98 9.38 -15.82
C GLN A 219 14.43 8.87 -15.76
N ALA A 220 15.00 8.54 -16.90
CA ALA A 220 16.42 8.26 -17.04
C ALA A 220 16.89 8.64 -18.47
N ARG A 221 18.20 8.72 -18.64
CA ARG A 221 18.83 8.84 -19.97
C ARG A 221 19.83 7.71 -20.12
N THR A 222 19.77 7.01 -21.23
CA THR A 222 20.71 5.94 -21.54
C THR A 222 21.52 6.28 -22.80
N ASN A 223 22.76 5.87 -22.81
CA ASN A 223 23.64 6.00 -23.97
C ASN A 223 23.45 4.76 -24.83
N VAL A 224 22.95 4.94 -26.04
CA VAL A 224 22.84 3.87 -27.03
C VAL A 224 24.00 4.01 -27.99
N LYS A 225 24.87 3.01 -28.02
CA LYS A 225 25.96 2.94 -28.99
C LYS A 225 25.40 2.38 -30.30
N GLN A 226 25.53 3.14 -31.38
CA GLN A 226 25.26 2.70 -32.74
C GLN A 226 26.56 2.66 -33.51
N VAL A 227 26.84 1.54 -34.14
CA VAL A 227 27.96 1.41 -35.06
C VAL A 227 27.42 1.59 -36.47
N ILE A 228 27.79 2.68 -37.12
CA ILE A 228 27.44 2.95 -38.53
C ILE A 228 28.77 3.14 -39.28
N GLU A 229 29.02 2.35 -40.32
CA GLU A 229 30.21 2.41 -41.15
C GLU A 229 31.53 2.38 -40.34
N ASP A 230 31.66 1.42 -39.40
CA ASP A 230 32.79 1.26 -38.46
C ASP A 230 33.07 2.45 -37.52
N LYS A 231 32.16 3.40 -37.42
CA LYS A 231 32.22 4.51 -36.46
C LYS A 231 31.21 4.32 -35.33
N GLU A 232 31.70 4.40 -34.10
CA GLU A 232 30.81 4.41 -32.92
C GLU A 232 30.14 5.79 -32.74
N TYR A 233 28.83 5.81 -32.78
CA TYR A 233 28.03 6.98 -32.44
C TYR A 233 27.35 6.73 -31.09
N ILE A 234 27.47 7.65 -30.15
CA ILE A 234 26.79 7.62 -28.87
C ILE A 234 25.58 8.52 -28.95
N ASN A 235 24.40 7.92 -28.99
CA ASN A 235 23.14 8.63 -28.96
C ASN A 235 22.58 8.62 -27.53
N HIS A 236 22.16 9.78 -27.03
CA HIS A 236 21.49 9.90 -25.74
C HIS A 236 19.99 9.72 -25.93
N MET A 237 19.44 8.63 -25.36
CA MET A 237 18.02 8.36 -25.42
C MET A 237 17.38 8.61 -24.05
N GLY A 238 16.37 9.49 -24.01
CA GLY A 238 15.54 9.66 -22.81
C GLY A 238 14.58 8.49 -22.65
N CYS A 239 14.58 7.87 -21.48
CA CYS A 239 13.69 6.75 -21.13
C CYS A 239 12.76 7.16 -19.99
N ASN A 240 11.48 6.88 -20.14
CA ASN A 240 10.48 7.01 -19.11
C ASN A 240 10.01 5.61 -18.69
N PHE A 241 10.40 5.20 -17.50
CA PHE A 241 10.00 3.92 -16.92
C PHE A 241 8.71 4.14 -16.14
N ILE A 242 7.63 3.50 -16.56
CA ILE A 242 6.35 3.45 -15.85
C ILE A 242 6.23 2.06 -15.26
N SER A 243 6.18 1.95 -13.94
CA SER A 243 6.11 0.67 -13.26
C SER A 243 4.84 0.56 -12.43
N MET A 244 4.30 -0.66 -12.33
CA MET A 244 3.13 -0.96 -11.49
C MET A 244 3.24 -2.37 -10.93
N GLY A 245 2.73 -2.57 -9.72
CA GLY A 245 2.80 -3.88 -9.09
C GLY A 245 2.38 -3.87 -7.62
N LEU A 246 2.93 -4.82 -6.88
CA LEU A 246 2.70 -4.99 -5.46
C LEU A 246 3.86 -4.43 -4.65
N LYS A 247 3.50 -3.76 -3.54
CA LYS A 247 4.42 -3.24 -2.54
C LYS A 247 4.06 -3.83 -1.19
N PHE A 248 5.03 -4.43 -0.53
CA PHE A 248 4.95 -4.84 0.86
C PHE A 248 5.84 -3.93 1.71
N ALA A 249 5.33 -3.45 2.83
CA ALA A 249 6.11 -2.61 3.72
C ALA A 249 5.93 -3.02 5.18
N VAL A 250 7.01 -2.90 5.94
CA VAL A 250 7.04 -3.04 7.40
C VAL A 250 7.46 -1.69 7.98
N LEU A 251 6.70 -1.22 8.95
CA LEU A 251 6.98 0.01 9.68
C LEU A 251 7.21 -0.35 11.16
N PHE A 252 8.29 0.15 11.77
CA PHE A 252 8.68 -0.13 13.16
C PHE A 252 9.49 0.99 13.79
#